data_e8431996ec9bd6b9cd2a8c0bf84c397b
#
_entry.id   e8431996ec9bd6b9cd2a8c0bf84c397b
#
_cell.length_a   1.000
_cell.length_b   1.000
_cell.length_c   1.000
_cell.angle_alpha   90.00
_cell.angle_beta   90.00
_cell.angle_gamma   90.00
#
_symmetry.space_group_name_H-M   'P 1'
#
loop_
_entity.id
_entity.type
_entity.pdbx_description
1 polymer ?
#
loop_
_entity_poly.entity_id
_entity_poly.type
_entity_poly.pdbx_seq_one_letter_code
_entity_poly.pdbx_strand_id
1 'polypeptide(L)'
;KSAFGARRQPLMFIITTAGFNKAGACFAYRDNVIKVLRGVNRDDSLFGIVYTLDDKEEWDNPKMWVKANPNLGVSLSVDYLASQVMDAKNRPEAVRNVMTKNVNLWVDAELTWILDEA
;
A
#
# COMPACT_ATOMS: atom_id res chain seq x y z
N LYS A 1 -1.27 -17.95 13.67
CA LYS A 1 -0.10 -18.84 13.57
C LYS A 1 -0.09 -19.98 14.58
N SER A 2 -0.81 -19.87 15.69
CA SER A 2 -0.78 -20.92 16.72
C SER A 2 -1.25 -22.28 16.20
N ALA A 3 -2.13 -22.31 15.19
CA ALA A 3 -2.60 -23.56 14.58
C ALA A 3 -1.56 -24.23 13.67
N PHE A 4 -0.45 -23.56 13.34
CA PHE A 4 0.55 -24.08 12.42
C PHE A 4 1.27 -25.31 12.96
N GLY A 5 1.40 -25.43 14.28
CA GLY A 5 2.05 -26.59 14.89
C GLY A 5 1.37 -27.93 14.62
N ALA A 6 0.08 -27.91 14.28
CA ALA A 6 -0.70 -29.10 13.98
C ALA A 6 -0.58 -29.58 12.52
N ARG A 7 0.11 -28.84 11.67
CA ARG A 7 0.22 -29.11 10.22
C ARG A 7 1.66 -29.38 9.83
N ARG A 8 1.86 -30.27 8.83
CA ARG A 8 3.20 -30.54 8.29
C ARG A 8 3.67 -29.43 7.35
N GLN A 9 2.76 -28.87 6.55
CA GLN A 9 3.04 -27.80 5.59
C GLN A 9 1.99 -26.71 5.75
N PRO A 10 2.05 -25.96 6.84
CA PRO A 10 1.10 -24.87 7.04
C PRO A 10 1.40 -23.73 6.05
N LEU A 11 0.33 -23.07 5.60
CA LEU A 11 0.43 -21.90 4.74
C LEU A 11 -0.47 -20.80 5.28
N MET A 12 0.10 -19.61 5.47
CA MET A 12 -0.67 -18.42 5.77
C MET A 12 -0.53 -17.45 4.61
N PHE A 13 -1.67 -17.03 4.06
CA PHE A 13 -1.71 -16.12 2.93
C PHE A 13 -2.34 -14.80 3.39
N ILE A 14 -1.63 -13.69 3.21
CA ILE A 14 -2.09 -12.37 3.65
C ILE A 14 -2.13 -11.45 2.44
N ILE A 15 -3.28 -10.83 2.20
CA ILE A 15 -3.47 -9.82 1.17
C ILE A 15 -4.03 -8.58 1.85
N THR A 16 -3.43 -7.43 1.60
CA THR A 16 -3.89 -6.18 2.21
C THR A 16 -3.47 -4.97 1.37
N THR A 17 -4.18 -3.88 1.55
CA THR A 17 -3.78 -2.57 1.03
C THR A 17 -3.16 -1.75 2.17
N ALA A 18 -2.59 -0.59 1.81
CA ALA A 18 -2.04 0.32 2.80
C ALA A 18 -3.14 0.96 3.66
N GLY A 19 -2.73 1.55 4.76
CA GLY A 19 -3.61 2.25 5.69
C GLY A 19 -2.86 3.39 6.37
N PHE A 20 -3.37 3.80 7.51
CA PHE A 20 -2.77 4.89 8.28
C PHE A 20 -2.40 4.49 9.70
N ASN A 21 -2.57 3.22 10.07
CA ASN A 21 -2.16 2.71 11.39
C ASN A 21 -0.81 2.01 11.27
N LYS A 22 0.27 2.77 11.37
CA LYS A 22 1.63 2.23 11.27
C LYS A 22 2.04 1.42 12.50
N ALA A 23 1.26 1.47 13.57
CA ALA A 23 1.49 0.62 14.74
C ALA A 23 0.79 -0.74 14.62
N GLY A 24 -0.03 -0.95 13.60
CA GLY A 24 -0.80 -2.17 13.43
C GLY A 24 -0.01 -3.32 12.82
N ALA A 25 -0.62 -4.51 12.86
CA ALA A 25 0.02 -5.75 12.39
C ALA A 25 0.31 -5.72 10.88
N CYS A 26 -0.57 -5.15 10.07
CA CYS A 26 -0.37 -5.11 8.62
C CYS A 26 0.87 -4.33 8.23
N PHE A 27 1.11 -3.20 8.90
CA PHE A 27 2.32 -2.43 8.65
C PHE A 27 3.57 -3.20 9.08
N ALA A 28 3.51 -3.90 10.21
CA ALA A 28 4.63 -4.70 10.69
C ALA A 28 4.99 -5.84 9.71
N TYR A 29 3.99 -6.51 9.16
CA TYR A 29 4.22 -7.53 8.13
C TYR A 29 4.83 -6.93 6.88
N ARG A 30 4.34 -5.79 6.43
CA ARG A 30 4.89 -5.08 5.27
C ARG A 30 6.36 -4.71 5.50
N ASP A 31 6.67 -4.17 6.66
CA ASP A 31 8.03 -3.77 7.00
C ASP A 31 8.97 -4.96 6.97
N ASN A 32 8.55 -6.10 7.52
CA ASN A 32 9.34 -7.32 7.49
C ASN A 32 9.56 -7.84 6.07
N VAL A 33 8.52 -7.82 5.23
CA VAL A 33 8.65 -8.20 3.82
C VAL A 33 9.67 -7.33 3.10
N ILE A 34 9.63 -6.01 3.31
CA ILE A 34 10.58 -5.09 2.69
C ILE A 34 12.00 -5.38 3.14
N LYS A 35 12.20 -5.66 4.42
CA LYS A 35 13.54 -6.00 4.95
C LYS A 35 14.08 -7.29 4.34
N VAL A 36 13.22 -8.28 4.13
CA VAL A 36 13.62 -9.52 3.46
C VAL A 36 13.96 -9.27 1.99
N LEU A 37 13.16 -8.48 1.29
CA LEU A 37 13.40 -8.14 -0.11
C LEU A 37 14.71 -7.35 -0.31
N ARG A 38 15.06 -6.51 0.66
CA ARG A 38 16.30 -5.72 0.62
C ARG A 38 17.52 -6.47 1.14
N GLY A 39 17.35 -7.71 1.61
CA GLY A 39 18.44 -8.51 2.13
C GLY A 39 18.88 -8.17 3.55
N VAL A 40 18.13 -7.30 4.25
CA VAL A 40 18.43 -6.95 5.64
C VAL A 40 18.16 -8.13 6.57
N ASN A 41 17.04 -8.81 6.36
CA ASN A 41 16.67 -10.03 7.07
C ASN A 41 16.68 -11.21 6.09
N ARG A 42 17.03 -12.39 6.60
CA ARG A 42 16.93 -13.62 5.81
C ARG A 42 15.84 -14.49 6.40
N ASP A 43 14.82 -14.81 5.59
CA ASP A 43 13.75 -15.72 5.98
C ASP A 43 13.25 -16.46 4.74
N ASP A 44 13.75 -17.69 4.57
CA ASP A 44 13.40 -18.51 3.42
C ASP A 44 11.96 -19.04 3.47
N SER A 45 11.29 -18.92 4.62
CA SER A 45 9.89 -19.33 4.78
C SER A 45 8.90 -18.22 4.42
N LEU A 46 9.39 -17.01 4.16
CA LEU A 46 8.56 -15.86 3.84
C LEU A 46 8.72 -15.47 2.38
N PHE A 47 7.63 -15.48 1.65
CA PHE A 47 7.53 -14.84 0.34
C PHE A 47 6.63 -13.62 0.47
N GLY A 48 7.04 -12.50 -0.12
CA GLY A 48 6.22 -11.31 -0.12
C GLY A 48 6.48 -10.44 -1.33
N ILE A 49 5.48 -9.66 -1.71
CA ILE A 49 5.59 -8.68 -2.79
C ILE A 49 4.80 -7.45 -2.39
N VAL A 50 5.33 -6.28 -2.73
CA VAL A 50 4.72 -4.99 -2.40
C VAL A 50 4.65 -4.14 -3.66
N TYR A 51 3.44 -3.80 -4.07
CA TYR A 51 3.20 -2.90 -5.18
C TYR A 51 2.83 -1.54 -4.61
N THR A 52 3.75 -0.59 -4.67
CA THR A 52 3.56 0.73 -4.08
C THR A 52 4.34 1.77 -4.88
N LEU A 53 4.16 3.04 -4.53
CA LEU A 53 4.99 4.12 -5.06
C LEU A 53 6.26 4.24 -4.23
N ASP A 54 7.32 4.79 -4.83
CA ASP A 54 8.58 5.02 -4.12
C ASP A 54 8.51 6.25 -3.23
N ASP A 55 7.73 7.26 -3.64
CA ASP A 55 7.61 8.53 -2.94
C ASP A 55 6.14 8.94 -2.85
N LYS A 56 5.74 9.54 -1.73
CA LYS A 56 4.38 10.05 -1.54
C LYS A 56 4.01 11.12 -2.57
N GLU A 57 4.97 11.89 -3.03
CA GLU A 57 4.75 12.96 -3.98
C GLU A 57 4.34 12.45 -5.36
N GLU A 58 4.56 11.17 -5.63
CA GLU A 58 4.19 10.54 -6.90
C GLU A 58 2.69 10.22 -6.99
N TRP A 59 1.93 10.41 -5.93
CA TRP A 59 0.54 9.95 -5.85
C TRP A 59 -0.35 10.52 -6.96
N ASP A 60 -0.08 11.72 -7.43
CA ASP A 60 -0.85 12.39 -8.47
C ASP A 60 -0.15 12.38 -9.83
N ASN A 61 0.92 11.63 -9.98
CA ASN A 61 1.65 11.51 -11.24
C ASN A 61 1.19 10.24 -11.99
N PRO A 62 0.46 10.41 -13.12
CA PRO A 62 -0.08 9.25 -13.84
C PRO A 62 0.95 8.24 -14.30
N LYS A 63 2.18 8.68 -14.58
CA LYS A 63 3.24 7.79 -15.04
C LYS A 63 3.71 6.83 -13.96
N MET A 64 3.50 7.19 -12.69
CA MET A 64 3.95 6.38 -11.55
C MET A 64 2.90 5.41 -11.05
N TRP A 65 1.63 5.57 -11.43
CA TRP A 65 0.54 4.75 -10.91
C TRP A 65 0.70 3.26 -11.20
N VAL A 66 1.39 2.90 -12.27
CA VAL A 66 1.63 1.50 -12.62
C VAL A 66 2.47 0.77 -11.58
N LYS A 67 3.30 1.48 -10.83
CA LYS A 67 4.11 0.88 -9.76
C LYS A 67 3.24 0.25 -8.67
N ALA A 68 2.12 0.90 -8.34
CA ALA A 68 1.19 0.40 -7.34
C ALA A 68 0.07 -0.44 -7.96
N ASN A 69 -0.15 -0.32 -9.25
CA ASN A 69 -1.23 -0.97 -9.97
C ASN A 69 -0.68 -1.65 -11.24
N PRO A 70 -0.05 -2.82 -11.11
CA PRO A 70 0.58 -3.47 -12.26
C PRO A 70 -0.40 -3.85 -13.36
N ASN A 71 -1.70 -3.92 -13.03
CA ASN A 71 -2.75 -4.25 -14.01
C ASN A 71 -3.44 -3.01 -14.57
N LEU A 72 -2.82 -1.84 -14.41
CA LEU A 72 -3.34 -0.57 -14.90
C LEU A 72 -3.44 -0.60 -16.44
N GLY A 73 -4.60 -0.20 -16.94
CA GLY A 73 -4.88 -0.24 -18.36
C GLY A 73 -5.46 -1.57 -18.84
N VAL A 74 -5.50 -2.59 -18.00
CA VAL A 74 -6.07 -3.91 -18.30
C VAL A 74 -7.36 -4.12 -17.50
N SER A 75 -7.26 -4.39 -16.21
CA SER A 75 -8.43 -4.55 -15.35
C SER A 75 -8.81 -3.26 -14.62
N LEU A 76 -7.87 -2.33 -14.49
CA LEU A 76 -8.08 -1.04 -13.86
C LEU A 76 -7.90 0.07 -14.89
N SER A 77 -8.93 0.90 -15.06
CA SER A 77 -8.92 2.00 -16.03
C SER A 77 -8.04 3.16 -15.54
N VAL A 78 -7.20 3.68 -16.45
CA VAL A 78 -6.42 4.91 -16.19
C VAL A 78 -7.37 6.09 -15.97
N ASP A 79 -8.46 6.17 -16.72
CA ASP A 79 -9.45 7.25 -16.57
C ASP A 79 -10.12 7.21 -15.20
N TYR A 80 -10.40 6.02 -14.69
CA TYR A 80 -10.97 5.87 -13.34
C TYR A 80 -10.01 6.43 -12.28
N LEU A 81 -8.73 6.03 -12.34
CA LEU A 81 -7.73 6.55 -11.40
C LEU A 81 -7.56 8.06 -11.53
N ALA A 82 -7.52 8.56 -12.76
CA ALA A 82 -7.40 9.99 -12.99
C ALA A 82 -8.58 10.76 -12.37
N SER A 83 -9.79 10.23 -12.47
CA SER A 83 -10.95 10.87 -11.86
C SER A 83 -10.90 10.83 -10.33
N GLN A 84 -10.41 9.74 -9.74
CA GLN A 84 -10.23 9.64 -8.29
C GLN A 84 -9.20 10.66 -7.77
N VAL A 85 -8.09 10.81 -8.48
CA VAL A 85 -7.05 11.78 -8.11
C VAL A 85 -7.56 13.21 -8.28
N MET A 86 -8.29 13.50 -9.34
CA MET A 86 -8.86 14.83 -9.57
C MET A 86 -9.86 15.19 -8.46
N ASP A 87 -10.72 14.24 -8.09
CA ASP A 87 -11.67 14.43 -6.99
C ASP A 87 -10.94 14.72 -5.66
N ALA A 88 -9.84 13.98 -5.41
CA ALA A 88 -9.03 14.18 -4.22
C ALA A 88 -8.36 15.55 -4.19
N LYS A 89 -7.92 16.06 -5.34
CA LYS A 89 -7.34 17.41 -5.42
C LYS A 89 -8.37 18.48 -5.07
N ASN A 90 -9.64 18.25 -5.39
CA ASN A 90 -10.72 19.18 -5.09
C ASN A 90 -11.27 18.99 -3.66
N ARG A 91 -11.01 17.84 -3.04
CA ARG A 91 -11.48 17.52 -1.68
C ARG A 91 -10.32 16.93 -0.89
N PRO A 92 -9.57 17.76 -0.15
CA PRO A 92 -8.40 17.30 0.59
C PRO A 92 -8.65 16.09 1.51
N GLU A 93 -9.86 15.96 2.04
CA GLU A 93 -10.21 14.82 2.88
C GLU A 93 -10.20 13.49 2.13
N ALA A 94 -10.30 13.50 0.80
CA ALA A 94 -10.26 12.30 -0.01
C ALA A 94 -8.83 11.86 -0.37
N VAL A 95 -7.83 12.72 -0.17
CA VAL A 95 -6.44 12.43 -0.54
C VAL A 95 -5.92 11.20 0.18
N ARG A 96 -6.21 11.07 1.48
CA ARG A 96 -5.78 9.91 2.26
C ARG A 96 -6.33 8.60 1.69
N ASN A 97 -7.60 8.60 1.28
CA ASN A 97 -8.22 7.42 0.69
C ASN A 97 -7.55 7.03 -0.64
N VAL A 98 -7.25 8.01 -1.48
CA VAL A 98 -6.56 7.74 -2.75
C VAL A 98 -5.15 7.21 -2.49
N MET A 99 -4.41 7.83 -1.58
CA MET A 99 -3.06 7.39 -1.26
C MET A 99 -3.02 5.97 -0.73
N THR A 100 -3.94 5.60 0.17
CA THR A 100 -3.92 4.28 0.79
C THR A 100 -4.51 3.21 -0.12
N LYS A 101 -5.66 3.48 -0.73
CA LYS A 101 -6.44 2.46 -1.44
C LYS A 101 -6.09 2.34 -2.91
N ASN A 102 -5.73 3.44 -3.55
CA ASN A 102 -5.52 3.44 -5.01
C ASN A 102 -4.04 3.35 -5.38
N VAL A 103 -3.14 3.89 -4.55
CA VAL A 103 -1.70 3.84 -4.84
C VAL A 103 -0.88 3.16 -3.73
N ASN A 104 -1.55 2.57 -2.77
CA ASN A 104 -0.96 1.70 -1.75
C ASN A 104 0.18 2.36 -0.97
N LEU A 105 -0.01 3.61 -0.57
CA LEU A 105 0.92 4.33 0.28
C LEU A 105 0.42 4.36 1.72
N TRP A 106 1.30 4.06 2.67
CA TRP A 106 1.01 4.23 4.08
C TRP A 106 1.20 5.70 4.45
N VAL A 107 0.20 6.29 5.08
CA VAL A 107 0.21 7.70 5.47
C VAL A 107 -0.12 7.83 6.95
N ASP A 108 0.39 8.90 7.58
CA ASP A 108 0.07 9.22 8.96
C ASP A 108 -1.32 9.86 9.04
N ALA A 109 -2.03 9.59 10.13
CA ALA A 109 -3.31 10.24 10.37
C ALA A 109 -3.16 11.77 10.48
N GLU A 110 -2.05 12.22 11.02
CA GLU A 110 -1.75 13.65 11.16
C GLU A 110 -1.62 14.36 9.81
N LEU A 111 -1.11 13.66 8.80
CA LEU A 111 -0.98 14.22 7.47
C LEU A 111 -2.34 14.64 6.90
N THR A 112 -3.37 13.84 7.16
CA THR A 112 -4.73 14.17 6.71
C THR A 112 -5.22 15.46 7.32
N TRP A 113 -4.92 15.66 8.59
CA TRP A 113 -5.32 16.87 9.31
C TRP A 113 -4.65 18.11 8.72
N ILE A 114 -3.38 18.02 8.40
CA ILE A 114 -2.64 19.11 7.76
C ILE A 114 -3.21 19.44 6.38
N LEU A 115 -3.56 18.42 5.60
CA LEU A 115 -4.15 18.59 4.28
C LEU A 115 -5.54 19.24 4.36
N ASP A 116 -6.31 18.93 5.40
CA ASP A 116 -7.63 19.51 5.60
C ASP A 116 -7.57 21.01 5.91
N GLU A 117 -6.49 21.46 6.52
CA GLU A 117 -6.28 22.87 6.84
C GLU A 117 -5.70 23.68 5.66
N ALA A 118 -5.11 22.98 4.71
CA ALA A 118 -4.52 23.64 3.55
C ALA A 118 -5.56 23.97 2.49
#